data_db8c8cf2172cea6cec6c1743a5817c3b
#
_entry.id   db8c8cf2172cea6cec6c1743a5817c3b
#
_cell.length_a   1.000
_cell.length_b   1.000
_cell.length_c   1.000
_cell.angle_alpha   90.00
_cell.angle_beta   90.00
_cell.angle_gamma   90.00
#
_symmetry.space_group_name_H-M   'P 1'
#
loop_
_entity.id
_entity.type
_entity.pdbx_description
1 polymer ?
#
loop_
_entity_poly.entity_id
_entity_poly.type
_entity_poly.pdbx_seq_one_letter_code
_entity_poly.pdbx_strand_id
1 'polypeptide(L)'
;MEVGDELTDLPEKICDMYAKIDHAPVYTDFKNANAVGVVGAKKALYAMFKNIVIDVSVRHYYGDVRLFLLVDDEKQYEWVRMLPHLGNDKGTRNIVCNNESKNNLFENLFRELNYREQTKNIPYYCVVLVENEFGIKNHPISRYIENAAELGMTFVFFETSAEKLPLHCDEIITLLSEQQGNICHSENGNRVQDFEYQAISDMQAGAVVQMLAPVYCEEIGLENSLRKNITLFELLHIFAAEDLDLGKRWSESQIYKTMAAPLGVN
;
A
#
# COMPACT_ATOMS: atom_id res chain seq x y z
N MET A 1 57.19 23.77 23.23
CA MET A 1 55.85 24.17 23.61
C MET A 1 55.15 24.61 22.31
N GLU A 2 54.55 23.68 21.61
CA GLU A 2 53.74 24.00 20.43
C GLU A 2 52.48 24.69 20.91
N VAL A 3 52.34 25.96 20.56
CA VAL A 3 51.09 26.69 20.73
C VAL A 3 50.17 26.13 19.66
N GLY A 4 49.30 25.21 20.02
CA GLY A 4 48.26 24.72 19.13
C GLY A 4 47.40 25.91 18.68
N ASP A 5 47.39 26.16 17.40
CA ASP A 5 46.57 27.21 16.81
C ASP A 5 45.12 26.78 16.93
N GLU A 6 44.31 27.48 17.76
CA GLU A 6 42.87 27.22 17.98
C GLU A 6 42.08 27.19 16.65
N LEU A 7 42.58 27.86 15.61
CA LEU A 7 41.98 27.87 14.27
C LEU A 7 42.23 26.57 13.51
N THR A 8 43.27 25.78 13.86
CA THR A 8 43.53 24.50 13.20
C THR A 8 42.53 23.41 13.63
N ASP A 9 42.00 23.48 14.85
CA ASP A 9 41.04 22.52 15.39
C ASP A 9 39.60 22.93 15.11
N LEU A 10 39.34 24.17 14.63
CA LEU A 10 38.02 24.69 14.41
C LEU A 10 37.24 23.93 13.32
N PRO A 11 37.83 23.56 12.17
CA PRO A 11 37.13 22.78 11.16
C PRO A 11 36.69 21.39 11.67
N GLU A 12 37.54 20.72 12.45
CA GLU A 12 37.26 19.42 13.01
C GLU A 12 36.10 19.51 14.03
N LYS A 13 36.14 20.50 14.92
CA LYS A 13 35.04 20.80 15.86
C LYS A 13 33.74 21.13 15.18
N ILE A 14 33.77 21.87 14.07
CA ILE A 14 32.56 22.17 13.27
C ILE A 14 32.04 20.89 12.62
N CYS A 15 32.91 20.08 12.01
CA CYS A 15 32.51 18.80 11.44
C CYS A 15 31.85 17.89 12.48
N ASP A 16 32.40 17.79 13.66
CA ASP A 16 31.87 16.98 14.77
C ASP A 16 30.54 17.53 15.28
N MET A 17 30.39 18.86 15.35
CA MET A 17 29.17 19.53 15.80
C MET A 17 28.00 19.27 14.84
N TYR A 18 28.26 19.14 13.55
CA TYR A 18 27.26 18.91 12.51
C TYR A 18 27.30 17.49 11.94
N ALA A 19 28.06 16.57 12.53
CA ALA A 19 28.17 15.18 12.11
C ALA A 19 26.86 14.40 12.34
N LYS A 20 26.00 14.87 13.24
CA LYS A 20 24.71 14.28 13.56
C LYS A 20 23.61 15.34 13.52
N ILE A 21 22.49 14.99 12.93
CA ILE A 21 21.26 15.78 12.96
C ILE A 21 20.33 15.09 13.94
N ASP A 22 20.03 15.75 15.06
CA ASP A 22 19.07 15.24 16.03
C ASP A 22 17.64 15.39 15.47
N HIS A 23 16.75 14.45 15.82
CA HIS A 23 15.35 14.42 15.40
C HIS A 23 15.11 14.35 13.90
N ALA A 24 16.06 13.84 13.12
CA ALA A 24 15.83 13.55 11.71
C ALA A 24 14.81 12.41 11.55
N PRO A 25 13.85 12.50 10.62
CA PRO A 25 12.89 11.42 10.39
C PRO A 25 13.60 10.16 9.89
N VAL A 26 13.25 9.03 10.49
CA VAL A 26 13.65 7.69 10.02
C VAL A 26 12.47 7.10 9.28
N TYR A 27 12.69 6.60 8.09
CA TYR A 27 11.63 6.06 7.24
C TYR A 27 12.07 4.78 6.53
N THR A 28 11.09 3.95 6.21
CA THR A 28 11.20 2.78 5.34
C THR A 28 10.52 3.12 4.01
N ASP A 29 11.22 2.89 2.90
CA ASP A 29 10.65 3.09 1.57
C ASP A 29 9.97 1.81 1.07
N PHE A 30 8.71 1.64 1.40
CA PHE A 30 7.92 0.47 0.97
C PHE A 30 7.80 0.32 -0.55
N LYS A 31 8.00 1.38 -1.32
CA LYS A 31 7.94 1.29 -2.78
C LYS A 31 9.14 0.53 -3.35
N ASN A 32 10.30 0.67 -2.72
CA ASN A 32 11.55 0.09 -3.18
C ASN A 32 11.99 -1.13 -2.35
N ALA A 33 11.36 -1.38 -1.20
CA ALA A 33 11.66 -2.54 -0.37
C ALA A 33 10.84 -3.77 -0.83
N ASN A 34 11.51 -4.89 -1.07
CA ASN A 34 10.86 -6.16 -1.38
C ASN A 34 10.24 -6.79 -0.14
N ALA A 35 11.03 -6.85 0.93
CA ALA A 35 10.62 -7.39 2.21
C ALA A 35 11.23 -6.60 3.36
N VAL A 36 10.41 -6.30 4.36
CA VAL A 36 10.79 -5.64 5.61
C VAL A 36 10.48 -6.58 6.78
N GLY A 37 11.46 -6.86 7.60
CA GLY A 37 11.29 -7.63 8.83
C GLY A 37 11.08 -6.71 10.02
N VAL A 38 10.07 -6.97 10.84
CA VAL A 38 9.83 -6.27 12.10
C VAL A 38 9.94 -7.27 13.24
N VAL A 39 10.88 -7.09 14.14
CA VAL A 39 11.18 -8.03 15.21
C VAL A 39 11.00 -7.37 16.58
N GLY A 40 10.36 -8.06 17.51
CA GLY A 40 10.19 -7.53 18.86
C GLY A 40 9.19 -8.31 19.73
N ALA A 41 8.90 -7.77 20.90
CA ALA A 41 7.86 -8.30 21.77
C ALA A 41 6.48 -8.09 21.15
N LYS A 42 5.52 -9.02 21.38
CA LYS A 42 4.18 -8.97 20.78
C LYS A 42 3.47 -7.62 20.91
N LYS A 43 3.60 -6.93 22.04
CA LYS A 43 3.01 -5.60 22.24
C LYS A 43 3.64 -4.54 21.33
N ALA A 44 4.95 -4.54 21.21
CA ALA A 44 5.69 -3.61 20.34
C ALA A 44 5.38 -3.90 18.87
N LEU A 45 5.32 -5.18 18.47
CA LEU A 45 4.91 -5.59 17.12
C LEU A 45 3.51 -5.07 16.78
N TYR A 46 2.53 -5.25 17.67
CA TYR A 46 1.17 -4.73 17.46
C TYR A 46 1.12 -3.20 17.40
N ALA A 47 1.91 -2.51 18.23
CA ALA A 47 2.00 -1.05 18.19
C ALA A 47 2.57 -0.57 16.84
N MET A 48 3.66 -1.19 16.37
CA MET A 48 4.26 -0.87 15.06
C MET A 48 3.34 -1.23 13.89
N PHE A 49 2.64 -2.36 13.96
CA PHE A 49 1.65 -2.75 12.97
C PHE A 49 0.57 -1.67 12.80
N LYS A 50 0.01 -1.18 13.92
CA LYS A 50 -0.98 -0.07 13.88
C LYS A 50 -0.39 1.19 13.26
N ASN A 51 0.82 1.56 13.66
CA ASN A 51 1.47 2.74 13.12
C ASN A 51 1.66 2.64 11.61
N ILE A 52 2.15 1.51 11.09
CA ILE A 52 2.33 1.29 9.65
C ILE A 52 1.00 1.35 8.91
N VAL A 53 -0.03 0.64 9.39
CA VAL A 53 -1.36 0.63 8.75
C VAL A 53 -1.95 2.03 8.69
N ILE A 54 -1.91 2.78 9.79
CA ILE A 54 -2.47 4.13 9.85
C ILE A 54 -1.64 5.10 9.02
N ASP A 55 -0.31 5.05 9.09
CA ASP A 55 0.56 5.94 8.32
C ASP A 55 0.35 5.75 6.80
N VAL A 56 0.37 4.52 6.32
CA VAL A 56 0.11 4.20 4.91
C VAL A 56 -1.28 4.70 4.49
N SER A 57 -2.30 4.48 5.33
CA SER A 57 -3.68 4.81 4.99
C SER A 57 -3.98 6.31 4.99
N VAL A 58 -3.27 7.08 5.81
CA VAL A 58 -3.43 8.54 5.87
C VAL A 58 -2.65 9.25 4.76
N ARG A 59 -1.50 8.69 4.37
CA ARG A 59 -0.63 9.31 3.36
C ARG A 59 -0.97 8.97 1.93
N HIS A 60 -1.60 7.82 1.69
CA HIS A 60 -1.83 7.30 0.35
C HIS A 60 -3.31 7.09 0.08
N TYR A 61 -3.70 7.34 -1.15
CA TYR A 61 -5.05 7.07 -1.64
C TYR A 61 -5.26 5.55 -1.78
N TYR A 62 -6.43 5.04 -1.39
CA TYR A 62 -6.73 3.60 -1.41
C TYR A 62 -6.81 2.99 -2.83
N GLY A 63 -6.94 3.81 -3.88
CA GLY A 63 -6.81 3.38 -5.27
C GLY A 63 -5.35 3.13 -5.67
N ASP A 64 -4.40 3.89 -5.09
CA ASP A 64 -2.97 3.77 -5.39
C ASP A 64 -2.29 2.71 -4.55
N VAL A 65 -2.71 2.55 -3.27
CA VAL A 65 -2.11 1.59 -2.33
C VAL A 65 -3.18 0.74 -1.68
N ARG A 66 -3.06 -0.58 -1.82
CA ARG A 66 -3.91 -1.57 -1.15
C ARG A 66 -3.16 -2.29 -0.05
N LEU A 67 -3.85 -2.51 1.06
CA LEU A 67 -3.35 -3.26 2.20
C LEU A 67 -3.89 -4.70 2.18
N PHE A 68 -3.02 -5.64 2.52
CA PHE A 68 -3.35 -7.05 2.72
C PHE A 68 -2.85 -7.47 4.10
N LEU A 69 -3.75 -7.93 4.95
CA LEU A 69 -3.43 -8.24 6.34
C LEU A 69 -3.64 -9.74 6.61
N LEU A 70 -2.55 -10.42 6.95
CA LEU A 70 -2.54 -11.81 7.40
C LEU A 70 -2.24 -11.81 8.90
N VAL A 71 -3.27 -11.92 9.71
CA VAL A 71 -3.22 -11.76 11.17
C VAL A 71 -3.62 -13.01 11.89
N ASP A 72 -3.25 -13.15 13.16
CA ASP A 72 -3.55 -14.35 13.95
C ASP A 72 -4.89 -14.26 14.68
N ASP A 73 -5.20 -13.10 15.24
CA ASP A 73 -6.41 -12.89 16.04
C ASP A 73 -7.31 -11.82 15.39
N GLU A 74 -8.41 -12.26 14.79
CA GLU A 74 -9.38 -11.40 14.15
C GLU A 74 -9.92 -10.29 15.07
N LYS A 75 -10.11 -10.59 16.36
CA LYS A 75 -10.67 -9.63 17.32
C LYS A 75 -9.71 -8.48 17.62
N GLN A 76 -8.42 -8.77 17.67
CA GLN A 76 -7.40 -7.75 17.90
C GLN A 76 -7.36 -6.71 16.77
N TYR A 77 -7.74 -7.11 15.56
CA TYR A 77 -7.70 -6.27 14.36
C TYR A 77 -9.09 -5.81 13.88
N GLU A 78 -10.12 -5.91 14.72
CA GLU A 78 -11.48 -5.47 14.37
C GLU A 78 -11.55 -3.99 13.98
N TRP A 79 -10.71 -3.15 14.61
CA TRP A 79 -10.65 -1.71 14.37
C TRP A 79 -10.31 -1.34 12.91
N VAL A 80 -9.59 -2.18 12.19
CA VAL A 80 -9.11 -1.90 10.81
C VAL A 80 -10.16 -2.22 9.74
N ARG A 81 -11.21 -2.96 10.06
CA ARG A 81 -12.15 -3.54 9.08
C ARG A 81 -12.85 -2.55 8.17
N MET A 82 -13.06 -1.32 8.65
CA MET A 82 -13.74 -0.28 7.86
C MET A 82 -12.79 0.54 6.99
N LEU A 83 -11.50 0.19 6.97
CA LEU A 83 -10.50 0.91 6.20
C LEU A 83 -10.68 0.68 4.69
N PRO A 84 -10.80 1.76 3.87
CA PRO A 84 -10.99 1.63 2.42
C PRO A 84 -9.87 0.85 1.72
N HIS A 85 -8.63 0.98 2.19
CA HIS A 85 -7.43 0.31 1.66
C HIS A 85 -7.49 -1.22 1.70
N LEU A 86 -8.38 -1.79 2.52
CA LEU A 86 -8.63 -3.24 2.58
C LEU A 86 -9.69 -3.71 1.60
N GLY A 87 -10.40 -2.79 0.96
CA GLY A 87 -11.42 -3.13 -0.03
C GLY A 87 -10.81 -3.71 -1.29
N ASN A 88 -11.53 -4.63 -1.92
CA ASN A 88 -11.20 -5.12 -3.25
C ASN A 88 -12.42 -5.00 -4.19
N ASP A 89 -12.18 -5.19 -5.48
CA ASP A 89 -13.19 -5.03 -6.52
C ASP A 89 -14.35 -6.05 -6.44
N LYS A 90 -14.18 -7.09 -5.62
CA LYS A 90 -15.21 -8.13 -5.37
C LYS A 90 -16.10 -7.83 -4.15
N GLY A 91 -15.91 -6.67 -3.51
CA GLY A 91 -16.65 -6.29 -2.30
C GLY A 91 -16.22 -7.07 -1.04
N THR A 92 -15.09 -7.77 -1.08
CA THR A 92 -14.48 -8.42 0.08
C THR A 92 -13.32 -7.60 0.64
N ARG A 93 -12.85 -7.98 1.83
CA ARG A 93 -11.73 -7.28 2.48
C ARG A 93 -10.49 -8.15 2.53
N ASN A 94 -9.35 -7.54 2.31
CA ASN A 94 -8.04 -8.18 2.29
C ASN A 94 -7.49 -8.36 3.71
N ILE A 95 -8.30 -8.87 4.63
CA ILE A 95 -7.89 -9.27 5.98
C ILE A 95 -8.28 -10.72 6.21
N VAL A 96 -7.32 -11.55 6.60
CA VAL A 96 -7.49 -12.99 6.78
C VAL A 96 -6.81 -13.45 8.06
N CYS A 97 -7.45 -14.38 8.78
CA CYS A 97 -6.98 -14.87 10.08
C CYS A 97 -6.89 -16.39 10.19
N ASN A 98 -7.52 -17.14 9.30
CA ASN A 98 -7.45 -18.61 9.33
C ASN A 98 -6.55 -19.14 8.22
N ASN A 99 -5.98 -20.33 8.40
CA ASN A 99 -5.02 -20.93 7.48
C ASN A 99 -5.55 -21.11 6.04
N GLU A 100 -6.83 -21.48 5.90
CA GLU A 100 -7.44 -21.66 4.59
C GLU A 100 -7.53 -20.34 3.83
N SER A 101 -8.05 -19.28 4.49
CA SER A 101 -8.15 -17.95 3.90
C SER A 101 -6.77 -17.35 3.60
N LYS A 102 -5.75 -17.64 4.44
CA LYS A 102 -4.37 -17.20 4.19
C LYS A 102 -3.79 -17.88 2.96
N ASN A 103 -3.95 -19.18 2.80
CA ASN A 103 -3.53 -19.89 1.59
C ASN A 103 -4.24 -19.35 0.35
N ASN A 104 -5.55 -19.13 0.41
CA ASN A 104 -6.31 -18.55 -0.69
C ASN A 104 -5.83 -17.13 -1.04
N LEU A 105 -5.48 -16.32 -0.04
CA LEU A 105 -4.93 -14.99 -0.26
C LEU A 105 -3.54 -15.07 -0.92
N PHE A 106 -2.65 -15.95 -0.45
CA PHE A 106 -1.34 -16.16 -1.06
C PHE A 106 -1.45 -16.64 -2.51
N GLU A 107 -2.38 -17.53 -2.82
CA GLU A 107 -2.64 -17.94 -4.20
C GLU A 107 -3.11 -16.77 -5.07
N ASN A 108 -3.98 -15.90 -4.55
CA ASN A 108 -4.44 -14.73 -5.28
C ASN A 108 -3.30 -13.73 -5.53
N LEU A 109 -2.49 -13.46 -4.50
CA LEU A 109 -1.31 -12.60 -4.62
C LEU A 109 -0.27 -13.19 -5.58
N PHE A 110 -0.07 -14.52 -5.56
CA PHE A 110 0.81 -15.20 -6.49
C PHE A 110 0.35 -15.04 -7.95
N ARG A 111 -0.95 -15.20 -8.21
CA ARG A 111 -1.53 -14.98 -9.55
C ARG A 111 -1.37 -13.52 -10.00
N GLU A 112 -1.58 -12.59 -9.09
CA GLU A 112 -1.40 -11.15 -9.35
C GLU A 112 0.06 -10.83 -9.69
N LEU A 113 1.03 -11.33 -8.92
CA LEU A 113 2.46 -11.15 -9.19
C LEU A 113 2.86 -11.75 -10.54
N ASN A 114 2.39 -12.95 -10.84
CA ASN A 114 2.65 -13.59 -12.15
C ASN A 114 2.07 -12.78 -13.32
N TYR A 115 0.86 -12.23 -13.15
CA TYR A 115 0.24 -11.36 -14.14
C TYR A 115 1.05 -10.07 -14.34
N ARG A 116 1.49 -9.41 -13.26
CA ARG A 116 2.31 -8.19 -13.30
C ARG A 116 3.69 -8.44 -13.94
N GLU A 117 4.30 -9.59 -13.64
CA GLU A 117 5.56 -9.99 -14.25
C GLU A 117 5.44 -10.12 -15.78
N GLN A 118 4.35 -10.70 -16.28
CA GLN A 118 4.09 -10.90 -17.71
C GLN A 118 3.70 -9.61 -18.43
N THR A 119 2.85 -8.78 -17.81
CA THR A 119 2.28 -7.58 -18.44
C THR A 119 3.10 -6.33 -18.22
N LYS A 120 3.99 -6.33 -17.22
CA LYS A 120 4.73 -5.15 -16.75
C LYS A 120 3.82 -3.98 -16.36
N ASN A 121 2.58 -4.27 -15.98
CA ASN A 121 1.59 -3.29 -15.55
C ASN A 121 1.39 -3.35 -14.04
N ILE A 122 1.54 -2.22 -13.37
CA ILE A 122 1.34 -2.04 -11.92
C ILE A 122 0.19 -1.07 -11.71
N PRO A 123 -1.06 -1.56 -11.64
CA PRO A 123 -2.23 -0.69 -11.51
C PRO A 123 -2.33 -0.01 -10.13
N TYR A 124 -1.79 -0.62 -9.10
CA TYR A 124 -1.70 -0.12 -7.72
C TYR A 124 -0.57 -0.83 -6.97
N TYR A 125 -0.09 -0.22 -5.92
CA TYR A 125 0.90 -0.83 -5.02
C TYR A 125 0.21 -1.66 -3.93
N CYS A 126 0.88 -2.71 -3.47
CA CYS A 126 0.40 -3.58 -2.40
C CYS A 126 1.37 -3.58 -1.23
N VAL A 127 0.87 -3.37 -0.02
CA VAL A 127 1.61 -3.61 1.21
C VAL A 127 0.97 -4.79 1.93
N VAL A 128 1.71 -5.88 2.03
CA VAL A 128 1.24 -7.17 2.60
C VAL A 128 1.85 -7.33 3.97
N LEU A 129 1.06 -7.14 5.02
CA LEU A 129 1.48 -7.30 6.41
C LEU A 129 1.18 -8.73 6.88
N VAL A 130 2.20 -9.43 7.33
CA VAL A 130 2.13 -10.85 7.72
C VAL A 130 2.58 -11.01 9.16
N GLU A 131 1.64 -11.40 10.04
CA GLU A 131 1.99 -11.87 11.38
C GLU A 131 2.41 -13.32 11.32
N ASN A 132 3.54 -13.62 11.97
CA ASN A 132 4.13 -14.97 11.98
C ASN A 132 4.27 -15.52 10.54
N GLU A 133 5.35 -15.74 10.06
CA GLU A 133 5.76 -16.21 8.72
C GLU A 133 4.72 -17.02 7.87
N PHE A 134 3.69 -17.54 8.46
CA PHE A 134 2.54 -18.26 7.89
C PHE A 134 2.85 -19.32 6.83
N GLY A 135 4.02 -19.92 6.88
CA GLY A 135 4.44 -20.94 5.91
C GLY A 135 4.71 -20.37 4.52
N ILE A 136 4.92 -19.05 4.39
CA ILE A 136 5.23 -18.38 3.13
C ILE A 136 6.47 -18.99 2.45
N LYS A 137 7.44 -19.46 3.24
CA LYS A 137 8.65 -20.14 2.74
C LYS A 137 8.35 -21.39 1.90
N ASN A 138 7.25 -22.08 2.20
CA ASN A 138 6.85 -23.29 1.49
C ASN A 138 5.82 -23.02 0.38
N HIS A 139 5.34 -21.79 0.25
CA HIS A 139 4.38 -21.40 -0.77
C HIS A 139 5.09 -20.88 -2.03
N PRO A 140 4.56 -21.14 -3.24
CA PRO A 140 5.16 -20.64 -4.50
C PRO A 140 5.40 -19.13 -4.57
N ILE A 141 4.67 -18.32 -3.76
CA ILE A 141 4.83 -16.87 -3.67
C ILE A 141 6.24 -16.49 -3.17
N SER A 142 6.92 -17.38 -2.42
CA SER A 142 8.25 -17.12 -1.88
C SER A 142 9.27 -16.74 -2.96
N ARG A 143 9.11 -17.23 -4.18
CA ARG A 143 9.99 -16.89 -5.31
C ARG A 143 9.95 -15.40 -5.71
N TYR A 144 8.87 -14.70 -5.34
CA TYR A 144 8.70 -13.29 -5.66
C TYR A 144 9.18 -12.35 -4.56
N ILE A 145 9.50 -12.87 -3.36
CA ILE A 145 9.88 -12.00 -2.22
C ILE A 145 11.12 -11.17 -2.55
N GLU A 146 12.07 -11.70 -3.34
CA GLU A 146 13.32 -11.01 -3.67
C GLU A 146 13.19 -9.91 -4.74
N ASN A 147 12.08 -9.87 -5.47
CA ASN A 147 11.82 -8.91 -6.53
C ASN A 147 10.39 -8.34 -6.50
N ALA A 148 9.74 -8.41 -5.34
CA ALA A 148 8.35 -8.00 -5.17
C ALA A 148 8.16 -6.49 -5.42
N ALA A 149 9.11 -5.66 -5.03
CA ALA A 149 9.06 -4.21 -5.21
C ALA A 149 8.98 -3.81 -6.70
N GLU A 150 9.72 -4.48 -7.57
CA GLU A 150 9.65 -4.26 -9.03
C GLU A 150 8.26 -4.56 -9.61
N LEU A 151 7.50 -5.40 -8.91
CA LEU A 151 6.13 -5.78 -9.27
C LEU A 151 5.07 -4.98 -8.48
N GLY A 152 5.50 -3.94 -7.75
CA GLY A 152 4.62 -3.07 -6.96
C GLY A 152 4.02 -3.75 -5.72
N MET A 153 4.77 -4.64 -5.09
CA MET A 153 4.35 -5.33 -3.87
C MET A 153 5.48 -5.35 -2.84
N THR A 154 5.15 -5.10 -1.58
CA THR A 154 6.10 -5.15 -0.46
C THR A 154 5.53 -6.04 0.63
N PHE A 155 6.36 -6.93 1.16
CA PHE A 155 6.00 -7.79 2.29
C PHE A 155 6.57 -7.22 3.58
N VAL A 156 5.76 -7.14 4.63
CA VAL A 156 6.18 -6.72 5.96
C VAL A 156 5.91 -7.86 6.94
N PHE A 157 6.95 -8.48 7.45
CA PHE A 157 6.87 -9.64 8.34
C PHE A 157 7.03 -9.22 9.79
N PHE A 158 6.09 -9.60 10.64
CA PHE A 158 6.11 -9.33 12.08
C PHE A 158 6.43 -10.61 12.83
N GLU A 159 7.63 -10.68 13.45
CA GLU A 159 8.12 -11.87 14.13
C GLU A 159 8.68 -11.55 15.50
N THR A 160 8.59 -12.52 16.41
CA THR A 160 9.16 -12.38 17.75
C THR A 160 10.66 -12.63 17.80
N SER A 161 11.24 -13.18 16.74
CA SER A 161 12.66 -13.50 16.63
C SER A 161 13.13 -13.32 15.19
N ALA A 162 14.31 -12.76 15.00
CA ALA A 162 14.92 -12.56 13.69
C ALA A 162 15.14 -13.87 12.91
N GLU A 163 15.35 -14.99 13.62
CA GLU A 163 15.56 -16.31 13.00
C GLU A 163 14.33 -16.82 12.23
N LYS A 164 13.16 -16.29 12.56
CA LYS A 164 11.89 -16.64 11.89
C LYS A 164 11.62 -15.82 10.64
N LEU A 165 12.32 -14.72 10.47
CA LEU A 165 12.15 -13.90 9.26
C LEU A 165 12.54 -14.67 7.99
N PRO A 166 11.96 -14.34 6.82
CA PRO A 166 12.49 -14.75 5.54
C PRO A 166 13.97 -14.35 5.39
N LEU A 167 14.74 -15.16 4.64
CA LEU A 167 16.19 -14.95 4.50
C LEU A 167 16.56 -13.61 3.83
N HIS A 168 15.67 -13.07 3.02
CA HIS A 168 15.91 -11.87 2.21
C HIS A 168 14.96 -10.74 2.63
N CYS A 169 15.27 -10.09 3.77
CA CYS A 169 14.67 -8.81 4.13
C CYS A 169 15.66 -7.70 3.79
N ASP A 170 15.23 -6.71 3.01
CA ASP A 170 16.03 -5.54 2.64
C ASP A 170 16.30 -4.66 3.85
N GLU A 171 15.32 -4.62 4.76
CA GLU A 171 15.39 -3.87 6.01
C GLU A 171 14.89 -4.73 7.17
N ILE A 172 15.55 -4.57 8.32
CA ILE A 172 15.13 -5.21 9.57
C ILE A 172 14.94 -4.14 10.64
N ILE A 173 13.70 -4.01 11.11
CA ILE A 173 13.31 -3.14 12.21
C ILE A 173 13.28 -3.96 13.50
N THR A 174 14.14 -3.66 14.45
CA THR A 174 14.15 -4.30 15.77
C THR A 174 13.54 -3.37 16.80
N LEU A 175 12.42 -3.78 17.39
CA LEU A 175 11.70 -3.02 18.40
C LEU A 175 12.23 -3.35 19.79
N LEU A 176 12.83 -2.36 20.44
CA LEU A 176 13.36 -2.48 21.81
C LEU A 176 12.25 -2.28 22.84
N SER A 177 11.26 -1.44 22.51
CA SER A 177 10.06 -1.16 23.31
C SER A 177 8.89 -0.75 22.41
N GLU A 178 7.76 -0.35 23.03
CA GLU A 178 6.59 0.23 22.30
C GLU A 178 6.87 1.65 21.78
N GLN A 179 8.06 2.22 22.00
CA GLN A 179 8.41 3.59 21.63
C GLN A 179 9.82 3.73 21.04
N GLN A 180 10.63 2.68 21.07
CA GLN A 180 12.01 2.72 20.62
C GLN A 180 12.36 1.48 19.79
N GLY A 181 13.15 1.69 18.77
CA GLY A 181 13.67 0.63 17.92
C GLY A 181 14.92 1.06 17.18
N ASN A 182 15.44 0.13 16.40
CA ASN A 182 16.47 0.41 15.43
C ASN A 182 16.10 -0.21 14.08
N ILE A 183 16.60 0.37 13.01
CA ILE A 183 16.46 -0.14 11.65
C ILE A 183 17.84 -0.45 11.09
N CYS A 184 17.97 -1.60 10.45
CA CYS A 184 19.17 -2.05 9.77
C CYS A 184 18.84 -2.20 8.28
N HIS A 185 19.55 -1.45 7.44
CA HIS A 185 19.43 -1.52 5.98
C HIS A 185 20.51 -2.44 5.42
N SER A 186 20.12 -3.51 4.74
CA SER A 186 21.05 -4.49 4.17
C SER A 186 21.92 -3.90 3.07
N GLU A 187 21.38 -2.99 2.25
CA GLU A 187 22.11 -2.35 1.15
C GLU A 187 23.23 -1.43 1.60
N ASN A 188 23.12 -0.81 2.78
CA ASN A 188 24.08 0.18 3.30
C ASN A 188 25.18 -0.42 4.21
N GLY A 189 25.57 -1.68 3.98
CA GLY A 189 26.60 -2.34 4.77
C GLY A 189 26.20 -2.58 6.23
N ASN A 190 24.94 -2.91 6.47
CA ASN A 190 24.35 -3.15 7.80
C ASN A 190 24.43 -1.92 8.74
N ARG A 191 24.26 -0.74 8.19
CA ARG A 191 24.17 0.47 9.01
C ARG A 191 22.93 0.41 9.89
N VAL A 192 23.12 0.44 11.19
CA VAL A 192 22.04 0.48 12.19
C VAL A 192 21.75 1.93 12.55
N GLN A 193 20.48 2.31 12.53
CA GLN A 193 20.01 3.62 12.95
C GLN A 193 18.94 3.46 14.03
N ASP A 194 19.15 4.09 15.17
CA ASP A 194 18.18 4.11 16.26
C ASP A 194 17.06 5.12 15.95
N PHE A 195 15.84 4.81 16.39
CA PHE A 195 14.69 5.71 16.27
C PHE A 195 13.76 5.61 17.46
N GLU A 196 13.04 6.69 17.69
CA GLU A 196 11.92 6.75 18.63
C GLU A 196 10.62 6.98 17.87
N TYR A 197 9.53 6.38 18.34
CA TYR A 197 8.20 6.55 17.75
C TYR A 197 7.12 6.60 18.80
N GLN A 198 6.01 7.23 18.46
CA GLN A 198 4.84 7.25 19.33
C GLN A 198 3.85 6.16 18.88
N ALA A 199 3.56 5.22 19.77
CA ALA A 199 2.57 4.19 19.53
C ALA A 199 1.16 4.78 19.51
N ILE A 200 0.39 4.49 18.47
CA ILE A 200 -1.03 4.86 18.35
C ILE A 200 -1.87 3.90 19.21
N SER A 201 -2.77 4.44 20.05
CA SER A 201 -3.71 3.64 20.82
C SER A 201 -4.81 3.04 19.92
N ASP A 202 -5.48 1.98 20.40
CA ASP A 202 -6.60 1.36 19.64
C ASP A 202 -7.75 2.34 19.41
N MET A 203 -8.01 3.22 20.37
CA MET A 203 -9.03 4.27 20.26
C MET A 203 -8.66 5.28 19.16
N GLN A 204 -7.41 5.72 19.11
CA GLN A 204 -6.93 6.64 18.07
C GLN A 204 -6.96 5.99 16.70
N ALA A 205 -6.46 4.75 16.57
CA ALA A 205 -6.49 4.01 15.32
C ALA A 205 -7.94 3.81 14.83
N GLY A 206 -8.84 3.39 15.70
CA GLY A 206 -10.27 3.27 15.39
C GLY A 206 -10.92 4.59 14.96
N ALA A 207 -10.58 5.71 15.62
CA ALA A 207 -11.09 7.03 15.24
C ALA A 207 -10.61 7.43 13.83
N VAL A 208 -9.34 7.23 13.50
CA VAL A 208 -8.81 7.51 12.15
C VAL A 208 -9.51 6.64 11.11
N VAL A 209 -9.68 5.35 11.37
CA VAL A 209 -10.40 4.45 10.44
C VAL A 209 -11.85 4.88 10.24
N GLN A 210 -12.55 5.30 11.29
CA GLN A 210 -13.92 5.82 11.17
C GLN A 210 -13.98 7.11 10.33
N MET A 211 -12.97 7.96 10.41
CA MET A 211 -12.87 9.16 9.57
C MET A 211 -12.60 8.82 8.10
N LEU A 212 -11.80 7.79 7.83
CA LEU A 212 -11.48 7.36 6.48
C LEU A 212 -12.58 6.49 5.83
N ALA A 213 -13.35 5.74 6.62
CA ALA A 213 -14.36 4.81 6.14
C ALA A 213 -15.38 5.41 5.16
N PRO A 214 -15.92 6.63 5.36
CA PRO A 214 -16.87 7.26 4.44
C PRO A 214 -16.18 7.97 3.27
N VAL A 215 -14.86 8.05 3.23
CA VAL A 215 -14.14 8.74 2.16
C VAL A 215 -14.23 7.90 0.89
N TYR A 216 -15.00 8.39 -0.06
CA TYR A 216 -15.12 7.84 -1.39
C TYR A 216 -14.62 8.90 -2.39
N CYS A 217 -13.57 8.57 -3.11
CA CYS A 217 -13.05 9.43 -4.17
C CYS A 217 -13.45 8.82 -5.51
N GLU A 218 -14.23 9.56 -6.28
CA GLU A 218 -14.52 9.22 -7.64
C GLU A 218 -13.41 9.82 -8.52
N GLU A 219 -12.56 8.98 -9.07
CA GLU A 219 -11.61 9.44 -10.07
C GLU A 219 -12.35 9.69 -11.39
N ILE A 220 -12.52 10.96 -11.70
CA ILE A 220 -12.89 11.38 -13.06
C ILE A 220 -11.60 11.34 -13.88
N GLY A 221 -11.02 10.15 -14.04
CA GLY A 221 -9.98 9.94 -15.04
C GLY A 221 -10.55 10.11 -16.43
N LEU A 222 -9.82 10.76 -17.32
CA LEU A 222 -10.20 10.86 -18.75
C LEU A 222 -10.53 9.49 -19.36
N GLU A 223 -9.98 8.40 -18.82
CA GLU A 223 -10.26 7.03 -19.23
C GLU A 223 -11.60 6.50 -18.69
N ASN A 224 -12.12 7.03 -17.59
CA ASN A 224 -13.40 6.63 -17.00
C ASN A 224 -14.56 7.58 -17.38
N SER A 225 -14.26 8.79 -17.85
CA SER A 225 -15.27 9.73 -18.33
C SER A 225 -15.81 9.36 -19.71
N LEU A 226 -15.05 8.62 -20.49
CA LEU A 226 -15.50 8.03 -21.75
C LEU A 226 -16.01 6.63 -21.46
N ARG A 227 -17.32 6.44 -21.46
CA ARG A 227 -17.88 5.10 -21.53
C ARG A 227 -17.24 4.43 -22.75
N LYS A 228 -16.40 3.42 -22.52
CA LYS A 228 -15.66 2.70 -23.59
C LYS A 228 -16.59 2.12 -24.66
N ASN A 229 -17.84 1.87 -24.31
CA ASN A 229 -18.86 1.37 -25.22
C ASN A 229 -20.19 2.08 -24.90
N ILE A 230 -20.60 3.01 -25.72
CA ILE A 230 -21.95 3.53 -25.74
C ILE A 230 -22.69 2.87 -26.90
N THR A 231 -23.82 2.29 -26.62
CA THR A 231 -24.69 1.74 -27.66
C THR A 231 -25.43 2.86 -28.41
N LEU A 232 -25.81 2.62 -29.64
CA LEU A 232 -26.64 3.58 -30.39
C LEU A 232 -27.93 3.93 -29.65
N PHE A 233 -28.50 2.99 -28.92
CA PHE A 233 -29.75 3.19 -28.16
C PHE A 233 -29.52 4.15 -26.99
N GLU A 234 -28.40 3.98 -26.25
CA GLU A 234 -28.03 4.93 -25.19
C GLU A 234 -27.75 6.33 -25.74
N LEU A 235 -27.05 6.41 -26.87
CA LEU A 235 -26.76 7.69 -27.54
C LEU A 235 -28.03 8.41 -27.99
N LEU A 236 -29.04 7.67 -28.42
CA LEU A 236 -30.35 8.20 -28.86
C LEU A 236 -31.36 8.31 -27.71
N HIS A 237 -30.99 7.94 -26.47
CA HIS A 237 -31.86 7.90 -25.29
C HIS A 237 -33.15 7.07 -25.51
N ILE A 238 -33.03 5.90 -26.13
CA ILE A 238 -34.11 4.95 -26.35
C ILE A 238 -33.79 3.60 -25.65
N PHE A 239 -34.83 2.89 -25.22
CA PHE A 239 -34.67 1.65 -24.46
C PHE A 239 -34.91 0.39 -25.30
N ALA A 240 -35.70 0.51 -26.37
CA ALA A 240 -36.00 -0.57 -27.27
C ALA A 240 -36.06 -0.09 -28.75
N ALA A 241 -35.95 -1.01 -29.70
CA ALA A 241 -35.97 -0.68 -31.13
C ALA A 241 -37.31 -0.05 -31.56
N GLU A 242 -38.38 -0.42 -30.88
CA GLU A 242 -39.73 0.09 -31.09
C GLU A 242 -39.87 1.58 -30.75
N ASP A 243 -39.02 2.07 -29.81
CA ASP A 243 -38.99 3.49 -29.40
C ASP A 243 -38.32 4.40 -30.45
N LEU A 244 -37.78 3.82 -31.51
CA LEU A 244 -36.98 4.54 -32.51
C LEU A 244 -37.84 5.35 -33.50
N ASP A 245 -39.04 5.58 -33.29
CA ASP A 245 -40.03 6.32 -34.12
C ASP A 245 -39.37 7.04 -35.32
N LEU A 246 -39.05 6.26 -36.36
CA LEU A 246 -38.35 6.75 -37.56
C LEU A 246 -39.17 7.79 -38.31
N GLY A 247 -40.50 7.63 -38.34
CA GLY A 247 -41.37 8.56 -39.01
C GLY A 247 -41.30 9.96 -38.40
N LYS A 248 -41.34 10.07 -37.08
CA LYS A 248 -41.20 11.33 -36.37
C LYS A 248 -39.79 11.93 -36.55
N ARG A 249 -38.74 11.15 -36.43
CA ARG A 249 -37.36 11.62 -36.61
C ARG A 249 -37.11 12.14 -38.03
N TRP A 250 -37.65 11.48 -39.04
CA TRP A 250 -37.54 11.94 -40.43
C TRP A 250 -38.35 13.22 -40.68
N SER A 251 -39.51 13.37 -40.10
CA SER A 251 -40.32 14.59 -40.22
C SER A 251 -39.71 15.80 -39.54
N GLU A 252 -38.97 15.57 -38.46
CA GLU A 252 -38.24 16.60 -37.69
C GLU A 252 -36.87 16.93 -38.28
N SER A 253 -36.31 16.05 -39.12
CA SER A 253 -35.00 16.24 -39.75
C SER A 253 -35.06 17.34 -40.81
N GLN A 254 -34.26 18.39 -40.63
CA GLN A 254 -34.15 19.54 -41.52
C GLN A 254 -32.78 19.57 -42.17
N ILE A 255 -32.57 18.76 -43.20
CA ILE A 255 -31.30 18.59 -43.91
C ILE A 255 -30.69 19.93 -44.36
N TYR A 256 -31.54 20.89 -44.75
CA TYR A 256 -31.10 22.22 -45.14
C TYR A 256 -30.58 23.08 -44.00
N LYS A 257 -30.82 22.69 -42.74
CA LYS A 257 -30.27 23.37 -41.56
C LYS A 257 -29.06 22.64 -41.00
N THR A 258 -29.08 21.33 -40.90
CA THR A 258 -28.00 20.54 -40.37
C THR A 258 -28.05 19.09 -40.83
N MET A 259 -26.90 18.52 -41.09
CA MET A 259 -26.71 17.08 -41.35
C MET A 259 -25.82 16.46 -40.24
N ALA A 260 -25.93 16.97 -39.00
CA ALA A 260 -25.16 16.50 -37.90
C ALA A 260 -25.54 15.08 -37.50
N ALA A 261 -24.55 14.20 -37.36
CA ALA A 261 -24.71 12.87 -36.82
C ALA A 261 -23.96 12.79 -35.45
N PRO A 262 -24.61 12.32 -34.40
CA PRO A 262 -23.93 12.14 -33.13
C PRO A 262 -22.90 11.02 -33.26
N LEU A 263 -21.65 11.28 -32.84
CA LEU A 263 -20.57 10.31 -32.91
C LEU A 263 -20.26 9.66 -31.54
N GLY A 264 -20.70 10.30 -30.44
CA GLY A 264 -20.44 9.83 -29.08
C GLY A 264 -20.79 10.89 -28.04
N VAL A 265 -20.42 10.61 -26.81
CA VAL A 265 -20.50 11.53 -25.67
C VAL A 265 -19.09 11.77 -25.12
N ASN A 266 -18.85 12.93 -24.56
CA ASN A 266 -17.62 13.30 -23.88
C ASN A 266 -17.82 13.33 -22.36
#